data_18ea0a24621df82c5541cb7d8c41d10b
#
_entry.id   18ea0a24621df82c5541cb7d8c41d10b
#
_cell.length_a   1.000
_cell.length_b   1.000
_cell.length_c   1.000
_cell.angle_alpha   90.00
_cell.angle_beta   90.00
_cell.angle_gamma   90.00
#
_symmetry.space_group_name_H-M   'P 1'
#
loop_
_entity.id
_entity.type
_entity.pdbx_description
1 polymer ?
#
loop_
_entity_poly.entity_id
_entity_poly.type
_entity_poly.pdbx_seq_one_letter_code
_entity_poly.pdbx_strand_id
1 'polypeptide(L)'
;KHWERFLVWNGHHWREDDWNEAHQAIENVCENYLKAADEKQREADSFSDEEKDLRKKVQGIADKGYRRVDRLRSKTGQDDLLVMTRRTRQPLLIMPDFIDKQYYSLPCPNGVVDLRTGDLRDGRPEDYLLNACLTEYAPDMLELEDPCPETNAFLLRSMDGNQRLVDFIWRLLGYGLI
;
A
#
# COMPACT_ATOMS: atom_id res chain seq x y z
N LYS A 1 -19.05 -13.16 -2.90
CA LYS A 1 -17.89 -13.62 -2.10
C LYS A 1 -17.17 -12.35 -1.67
N HIS A 2 -17.20 -12.01 -0.38
CA HIS A 2 -16.39 -10.92 0.14
C HIS A 2 -14.91 -11.31 0.03
N TRP A 3 -14.12 -10.46 -0.60
CA TRP A 3 -12.67 -10.60 -0.61
C TRP A 3 -12.17 -10.23 0.79
N GLU A 4 -11.73 -11.21 1.55
CA GLU A 4 -11.09 -10.98 2.85
C GLU A 4 -9.58 -10.95 2.66
N ARG A 5 -9.07 -9.92 1.98
CA ARG A 5 -7.64 -9.75 1.75
C ARG A 5 -7.19 -8.42 2.33
N PHE A 6 -5.97 -8.39 2.82
CA PHE A 6 -5.30 -7.15 3.18
C PHE A 6 -4.66 -6.55 1.94
N LEU A 7 -4.75 -5.24 1.83
CA LEU A 7 -4.11 -4.45 0.79
C LEU A 7 -3.07 -3.55 1.44
N VAL A 8 -1.94 -3.41 0.77
CA VAL A 8 -0.83 -2.55 1.19
C VAL A 8 -0.62 -1.47 0.14
N TRP A 9 -0.49 -0.23 0.60
CA TRP A 9 -0.17 0.91 -0.26
C TRP A 9 1.31 0.94 -0.58
N ASN A 10 1.68 0.95 -1.88
CA ASN A 10 3.07 0.96 -2.32
C ASN A 10 3.58 2.33 -2.80
N GLY A 11 2.78 3.40 -2.63
CA GLY A 11 3.09 4.75 -3.07
C GLY A 11 2.22 5.24 -4.23
N HIS A 12 1.80 4.37 -5.13
CA HIS A 12 1.01 4.75 -6.32
C HIS A 12 -0.23 3.90 -6.55
N HIS A 13 -0.26 2.68 -6.00
CA HIS A 13 -1.43 1.80 -6.06
C HIS A 13 -1.48 0.88 -4.83
N TRP A 14 -2.61 0.23 -4.65
CA TRP A 14 -2.78 -0.82 -3.67
C TRP A 14 -2.32 -2.16 -4.25
N ARG A 15 -1.64 -2.99 -3.46
CA ARG A 15 -1.31 -4.38 -3.81
C ARG A 15 -1.80 -5.33 -2.73
N GLU A 16 -1.97 -6.59 -3.08
CA GLU A 16 -2.26 -7.62 -2.08
C GLU A 16 -1.09 -7.77 -1.09
N ASP A 17 -1.42 -8.08 0.16
CA ASP A 17 -0.44 -8.32 1.22
C ASP A 17 0.08 -9.76 1.13
N ASP A 18 1.03 -10.00 0.24
CA ASP A 18 1.66 -11.32 0.06
C ASP A 18 2.72 -11.63 1.13
N TRP A 19 3.17 -10.62 1.87
CA TRP A 19 4.27 -10.72 2.82
C TRP A 19 3.85 -10.58 4.28
N ASN A 20 2.53 -10.61 4.57
CA ASN A 20 1.98 -10.40 5.91
C ASN A 20 2.39 -9.06 6.55
N GLU A 21 2.47 -7.98 5.77
CA GLU A 21 2.85 -6.65 6.23
C GLU A 21 1.83 -6.08 7.25
N ALA A 22 0.55 -6.47 7.13
CA ALA A 22 -0.47 -6.14 8.12
C ALA A 22 -0.09 -6.69 9.51
N HIS A 23 0.48 -7.89 9.59
CA HIS A 23 0.98 -8.47 10.84
C HIS A 23 2.27 -7.79 11.31
N GLN A 24 3.16 -7.40 10.39
CA GLN A 24 4.37 -6.64 10.73
C GLN A 24 4.01 -5.25 11.30
N ALA A 25 2.94 -4.62 10.81
CA ALA A 25 2.45 -3.37 11.38
C ALA A 25 2.02 -3.52 12.86
N ILE A 26 1.49 -4.68 13.26
CA ILE A 26 1.19 -4.99 14.67
C ILE A 26 2.48 -5.05 15.50
N GLU A 27 3.55 -5.64 14.96
CA GLU A 27 4.83 -5.69 15.67
C GLU A 27 5.41 -4.28 15.89
N ASN A 28 5.31 -3.38 14.93
CA ASN A 28 5.69 -1.97 15.11
C ASN A 28 4.91 -1.29 16.26
N VAL A 29 3.62 -1.62 16.40
CA VAL A 29 2.81 -1.15 17.53
C VAL A 29 3.30 -1.76 18.84
N CYS A 30 3.64 -3.05 18.85
CA CYS A 30 4.21 -3.72 20.02
C CYS A 30 5.53 -3.08 20.47
N GLU A 31 6.42 -2.76 19.54
CA GLU A 31 7.67 -2.07 19.84
C GLU A 31 7.45 -0.70 20.49
N ASN A 32 6.47 0.07 20.01
CA ASN A 32 6.15 1.36 20.62
C ASN A 32 5.62 1.20 22.05
N TYR A 33 4.79 0.18 22.31
CA TYR A 33 4.34 -0.13 23.67
C TYR A 33 5.48 -0.61 24.56
N LEU A 34 6.43 -1.40 24.04
CA LEU A 34 7.62 -1.82 24.79
C LEU A 34 8.47 -0.62 25.18
N LYS A 35 8.79 0.27 24.23
CA LYS A 35 9.56 1.49 24.52
C LYS A 35 8.92 2.31 25.63
N ALA A 36 7.60 2.51 25.56
CA ALA A 36 6.87 3.24 26.59
C ALA A 36 6.84 2.52 27.93
N ALA A 37 6.74 1.17 27.94
CA ALA A 37 6.79 0.38 29.16
C ALA A 37 8.19 0.41 29.80
N ASP A 38 9.26 0.30 29.00
CA ASP A 38 10.65 0.38 29.44
C ASP A 38 11.00 1.77 30.04
N GLU A 39 10.46 2.85 29.46
CA GLU A 39 10.59 4.19 30.02
C GLU A 39 9.93 4.28 31.39
N LYS A 40 8.73 3.74 31.55
CA LYS A 40 8.02 3.70 32.84
C LYS A 40 8.71 2.79 33.85
N GLN A 41 9.31 1.71 33.40
CA GLN A 41 10.11 0.84 34.27
C GLN A 41 11.34 1.60 34.80
N ARG A 42 12.09 2.28 33.93
CA ARG A 42 13.25 3.10 34.36
C ARG A 42 12.84 4.23 35.31
N GLU A 43 11.70 4.87 35.06
CA GLU A 43 11.13 5.87 35.98
C GLU A 43 10.83 5.24 37.36
N ALA A 44 10.21 4.07 37.37
CA ALA A 44 9.92 3.36 38.63
C ALA A 44 11.21 2.98 39.40
N ASP A 45 12.25 2.59 38.67
CA ASP A 45 13.53 2.19 39.26
C ASP A 45 14.32 3.39 39.79
N SER A 46 14.02 4.63 39.36
CA SER A 46 14.66 5.86 39.83
C SER A 46 14.11 6.38 41.15
N PHE A 47 12.96 5.90 41.62
CA PHE A 47 12.37 6.34 42.89
C PHE A 47 13.10 5.77 44.09
N SER A 48 13.26 6.61 45.12
CA SER A 48 13.84 6.24 46.40
C SER A 48 12.91 5.31 47.22
N ASP A 49 13.46 4.72 48.28
CA ASP A 49 12.71 3.87 49.20
C ASP A 49 11.59 4.64 49.95
N GLU A 50 11.69 5.95 50.05
CA GLU A 50 10.67 6.81 50.65
C GLU A 50 9.45 7.03 49.74
N GLU A 51 9.61 6.82 48.42
CA GLU A 51 8.59 7.03 47.38
C GLU A 51 7.90 5.73 46.94
N LYS A 52 7.82 4.74 47.81
CA LYS A 52 7.28 3.40 47.48
C LYS A 52 5.90 3.39 46.83
N ASP A 53 5.03 4.30 47.19
CA ASP A 53 3.68 4.36 46.60
C ASP A 53 3.68 4.89 45.17
N LEU A 54 4.54 5.85 44.86
CA LEU A 54 4.76 6.35 43.50
C LEU A 54 5.41 5.28 42.65
N ARG A 55 6.46 4.65 43.17
CA ARG A 55 7.14 3.53 42.50
C ARG A 55 6.14 2.42 42.11
N LYS A 56 5.27 1.98 43.03
CA LYS A 56 4.24 0.95 42.73
C LYS A 56 3.25 1.38 41.66
N LYS A 57 2.83 2.66 41.66
CA LYS A 57 1.93 3.19 40.63
C LYS A 57 2.58 3.17 39.25
N VAL A 58 3.80 3.66 39.13
CA VAL A 58 4.53 3.73 37.86
C VAL A 58 4.90 2.33 37.38
N GLN A 59 5.34 1.44 38.28
CA GLN A 59 5.57 0.02 37.98
C GLN A 59 4.30 -0.65 37.43
N GLY A 60 3.13 -0.39 38.03
CA GLY A 60 1.86 -0.91 37.56
C GLY A 60 1.47 -0.43 36.16
N ILE A 61 1.97 0.74 35.71
CA ILE A 61 1.79 1.20 34.34
C ILE A 61 2.71 0.42 33.39
N ALA A 62 3.98 0.24 33.74
CA ALA A 62 4.92 -0.58 32.97
C ALA A 62 4.39 -2.03 32.80
N ASP A 63 3.97 -2.67 33.88
CA ASP A 63 3.40 -4.05 33.86
C ASP A 63 2.18 -4.17 32.95
N LYS A 64 1.33 -3.15 32.90
CA LYS A 64 0.20 -3.11 31.97
C LYS A 64 0.66 -2.99 30.52
N GLY A 65 1.73 -2.23 30.27
CA GLY A 65 2.37 -2.13 28.96
C GLY A 65 2.87 -3.47 28.47
N TYR A 66 3.68 -4.17 29.29
CA TYR A 66 4.24 -5.48 28.95
C TYR A 66 3.13 -6.51 28.69
N ARG A 67 2.11 -6.61 29.59
CA ARG A 67 0.98 -7.52 29.37
C ARG A 67 0.19 -7.23 28.11
N ARG A 68 0.12 -5.95 27.67
CA ARG A 68 -0.52 -5.59 26.42
C ARG A 68 0.28 -6.09 25.23
N VAL A 69 1.61 -5.97 25.27
CA VAL A 69 2.51 -6.50 24.24
C VAL A 69 2.39 -8.02 24.13
N ASP A 70 2.44 -8.74 25.26
CA ASP A 70 2.29 -10.20 25.29
C ASP A 70 0.97 -10.64 24.65
N ARG A 71 -0.12 -9.91 24.95
CA ARG A 71 -1.42 -10.18 24.35
C ARG A 71 -1.42 -9.92 22.85
N LEU A 72 -0.86 -8.79 22.39
CA LEU A 72 -0.80 -8.41 20.97
C LEU A 72 0.08 -9.37 20.16
N ARG A 73 1.14 -9.91 20.74
CA ARG A 73 2.01 -10.91 20.11
C ARG A 73 1.42 -12.30 20.07
N SER A 74 0.36 -12.57 20.85
CA SER A 74 -0.35 -13.85 20.75
C SER A 74 -1.14 -13.94 19.44
N LYS A 75 -1.26 -15.15 18.88
CA LYS A 75 -2.06 -15.39 17.67
C LYS A 75 -3.47 -14.80 17.79
N THR A 76 -4.16 -15.12 18.88
CA THR A 76 -5.52 -14.62 19.12
C THR A 76 -5.56 -13.08 19.19
N GLY A 77 -4.56 -12.46 19.83
CA GLY A 77 -4.49 -11.00 19.93
C GLY A 77 -4.27 -10.32 18.58
N GLN A 78 -3.45 -10.90 17.71
CA GLN A 78 -3.24 -10.42 16.34
C GLN A 78 -4.52 -10.58 15.51
N ASP A 79 -5.14 -11.75 15.52
CA ASP A 79 -6.38 -12.01 14.80
C ASP A 79 -7.51 -11.07 15.26
N ASP A 80 -7.68 -10.90 16.58
CA ASP A 80 -8.66 -9.98 17.15
C ASP A 80 -8.42 -8.54 16.70
N LEU A 81 -7.17 -8.08 16.70
CA LEU A 81 -6.81 -6.72 16.27
C LEU A 81 -7.17 -6.51 14.81
N LEU A 82 -6.78 -7.43 13.92
CA LEU A 82 -7.09 -7.35 12.49
C LEU A 82 -8.60 -7.38 12.21
N VAL A 83 -9.36 -8.16 12.99
CA VAL A 83 -10.83 -8.14 12.90
C VAL A 83 -11.41 -6.83 13.39
N MET A 84 -10.85 -6.25 14.46
CA MET A 84 -11.32 -4.97 15.00
C MET A 84 -11.08 -3.78 14.06
N THR A 85 -10.01 -3.79 13.25
CA THR A 85 -9.77 -2.72 12.24
C THR A 85 -10.93 -2.56 11.26
N ARG A 86 -11.69 -3.63 11.02
CA ARG A 86 -12.87 -3.62 10.14
C ARG A 86 -14.16 -3.14 10.83
N ARG A 87 -14.18 -3.10 12.17
CA ARG A 87 -15.38 -2.84 12.99
C ARG A 87 -15.36 -1.51 13.73
N THR A 88 -14.36 -0.67 13.48
CA THR A 88 -14.24 0.65 14.10
C THR A 88 -15.18 1.67 13.46
N ARG A 89 -15.30 2.86 14.06
CA ARG A 89 -16.06 3.98 13.46
C ARG A 89 -15.50 4.45 12.12
N GLN A 90 -14.21 4.29 11.93
CA GLN A 90 -13.51 4.53 10.66
C GLN A 90 -12.82 3.22 10.27
N PRO A 91 -13.56 2.30 9.65
CA PRO A 91 -13.01 1.00 9.30
C PRO A 91 -11.94 1.15 8.21
N LEU A 92 -10.85 0.44 8.38
CA LEU A 92 -9.84 0.26 7.34
C LEU A 92 -10.36 -0.77 6.33
N LEU A 93 -11.40 -0.38 5.60
CA LEU A 93 -12.10 -1.24 4.64
C LEU A 93 -12.27 -0.50 3.33
N ILE A 94 -11.80 -1.10 2.25
CA ILE A 94 -12.10 -0.66 0.89
C ILE A 94 -13.23 -1.53 0.36
N MET A 95 -14.32 -0.90 -0.07
CA MET A 95 -15.41 -1.63 -0.69
C MET A 95 -15.02 -2.04 -2.11
N PRO A 96 -15.27 -3.29 -2.54
CA PRO A 96 -14.90 -3.77 -3.88
C PRO A 96 -15.40 -2.89 -5.02
N ASP A 97 -16.55 -2.23 -4.82
CA ASP A 97 -17.17 -1.36 -5.82
C ASP A 97 -16.38 -0.07 -6.10
N PHE A 98 -15.39 0.28 -5.25
CA PHE A 98 -14.52 1.44 -5.47
C PHE A 98 -13.22 1.07 -6.17
N ILE A 99 -12.83 -0.21 -6.16
CA ILE A 99 -11.57 -0.67 -6.71
C ILE A 99 -11.60 -0.56 -8.25
N ASP A 100 -10.53 0.03 -8.82
CA ASP A 100 -10.29 0.17 -10.26
C ASP A 100 -11.45 0.82 -11.03
N LYS A 101 -12.12 1.82 -10.44
CA LYS A 101 -13.20 2.57 -11.12
C LYS A 101 -12.70 3.76 -11.95
N GLN A 102 -11.44 4.10 -11.79
CA GLN A 102 -10.81 5.18 -12.55
C GLN A 102 -10.17 4.62 -13.83
N TYR A 103 -11.00 4.24 -14.80
CA TYR A 103 -10.59 3.55 -16.03
C TYR A 103 -9.48 4.23 -16.84
N TYR A 104 -9.31 5.54 -16.69
CA TYR A 104 -8.26 6.30 -17.39
C TYR A 104 -7.04 6.57 -16.53
N SER A 105 -6.94 6.00 -15.35
CA SER A 105 -5.81 6.14 -14.45
C SER A 105 -5.00 4.84 -14.45
N LEU A 106 -3.80 4.88 -15.02
CA LEU A 106 -2.89 3.74 -15.09
C LEU A 106 -1.76 3.93 -14.08
N PRO A 107 -1.71 3.16 -12.98
CA PRO A 107 -0.58 3.18 -12.07
C PRO A 107 0.65 2.57 -12.73
N CYS A 108 1.77 3.27 -12.59
CA CYS A 108 3.11 2.86 -13.00
C CYS A 108 4.04 2.92 -11.78
N PRO A 109 5.25 2.33 -11.82
CA PRO A 109 6.20 2.39 -10.71
C PRO A 109 6.59 3.82 -10.29
N ASN A 110 6.54 4.77 -11.20
CA ASN A 110 6.91 6.17 -10.99
C ASN A 110 5.72 7.14 -10.85
N GLY A 111 4.49 6.65 -10.80
CA GLY A 111 3.31 7.51 -10.64
C GLY A 111 2.03 6.91 -11.22
N VAL A 112 1.03 7.75 -11.40
CA VAL A 112 -0.24 7.41 -12.06
C VAL A 112 -0.41 8.29 -13.30
N VAL A 113 -0.60 7.65 -14.44
CA VAL A 113 -0.79 8.31 -15.74
C VAL A 113 -2.28 8.51 -16.00
N ASP A 114 -2.69 9.72 -16.36
CA ASP A 114 -4.00 9.93 -16.98
C ASP A 114 -3.90 9.58 -18.48
N LEU A 115 -4.52 8.48 -18.88
CA LEU A 115 -4.47 7.96 -20.26
C LEU A 115 -5.12 8.89 -21.29
N ARG A 116 -5.86 9.91 -20.87
CA ARG A 116 -6.49 10.90 -21.79
C ARG A 116 -5.56 12.04 -22.13
N THR A 117 -4.69 12.42 -21.18
CA THR A 117 -3.79 13.59 -21.33
C THR A 117 -2.33 13.19 -21.45
N GLY A 118 -1.94 12.01 -20.96
CA GLY A 118 -0.55 11.59 -20.84
C GLY A 118 0.16 12.18 -19.62
N ASP A 119 -0.56 12.88 -18.74
CA ASP A 119 0.04 13.50 -17.56
C ASP A 119 0.38 12.44 -16.49
N LEU A 120 1.59 12.54 -15.96
CA LEU A 120 2.04 11.74 -14.82
C LEU A 120 1.82 12.53 -13.52
N ARG A 121 1.22 11.90 -12.52
CA ARG A 121 1.06 12.45 -11.17
C ARG A 121 1.40 11.42 -10.10
N ASP A 122 1.59 11.89 -8.88
CA ASP A 122 1.67 10.99 -7.73
C ASP A 122 0.36 10.24 -7.53
N GLY A 123 0.48 8.98 -7.12
CA GLY A 123 -0.67 8.17 -6.71
C GLY A 123 -1.25 8.65 -5.39
N ARG A 124 -2.54 8.40 -5.17
CA ARG A 124 -3.24 8.69 -3.92
C ARG A 124 -3.96 7.44 -3.44
N PRO A 125 -3.95 7.15 -2.13
CA PRO A 125 -4.67 6.00 -1.59
C PRO A 125 -6.15 5.99 -1.97
N GLU A 126 -6.76 7.17 -2.12
CA GLU A 126 -8.17 7.38 -2.47
C GLU A 126 -8.49 7.09 -3.95
N ASP A 127 -7.47 6.88 -4.78
CA ASP A 127 -7.65 6.45 -6.17
C ASP A 127 -8.14 5.01 -6.26
N TYR A 128 -7.91 4.21 -5.21
CA TYR A 128 -8.29 2.78 -5.08
C TYR A 128 -7.88 1.92 -6.28
N LEU A 129 -6.70 2.21 -6.85
CA LEU A 129 -6.14 1.46 -7.97
C LEU A 129 -5.41 0.21 -7.46
N LEU A 130 -5.75 -0.94 -8.02
CA LEU A 130 -5.14 -2.24 -7.69
C LEU A 130 -4.33 -2.80 -8.86
N ASN A 131 -4.85 -2.69 -10.09
CA ASN A 131 -4.17 -3.14 -11.28
C ASN A 131 -3.14 -2.10 -11.72
N ALA A 132 -1.87 -2.49 -11.83
CA ALA A 132 -0.79 -1.59 -12.17
C ALA A 132 0.07 -2.14 -13.31
N CYS A 133 0.63 -1.23 -14.11
CA CYS A 133 1.68 -1.53 -15.06
C CYS A 133 3.01 -1.73 -14.30
N LEU A 134 3.84 -2.67 -14.75
CA LEU A 134 5.15 -2.93 -14.16
C LEU A 134 6.27 -2.08 -14.79
N THR A 135 5.93 -1.29 -15.80
CA THR A 135 6.88 -0.45 -16.55
C THR A 135 6.72 1.00 -16.14
N GLU A 136 7.84 1.69 -15.92
CA GLU A 136 7.83 3.12 -15.68
C GLU A 136 7.32 3.88 -16.92
N TYR A 137 6.52 4.89 -16.67
CA TYR A 137 6.08 5.79 -17.72
C TYR A 137 7.16 6.83 -17.99
N ALA A 138 7.48 7.01 -19.27
CA ALA A 138 8.49 7.95 -19.75
C ALA A 138 7.82 9.03 -20.62
N PRO A 139 7.40 10.16 -20.04
CA PRO A 139 6.71 11.23 -20.77
C PRO A 139 7.56 11.80 -21.91
N ASP A 140 8.87 11.87 -21.74
CA ASP A 140 9.81 12.37 -22.76
C ASP A 140 9.74 11.59 -24.08
N MET A 141 9.32 10.32 -24.02
CA MET A 141 9.13 9.50 -25.22
C MET A 141 7.99 9.99 -26.11
N LEU A 142 7.03 10.73 -25.57
CA LEU A 142 5.92 11.30 -26.34
C LEU A 142 6.36 12.45 -27.24
N GLU A 143 7.50 13.10 -26.94
CA GLU A 143 8.07 14.18 -27.75
C GLU A 143 8.85 13.66 -28.95
N LEU A 144 9.12 12.34 -29.01
CA LEU A 144 9.84 11.75 -30.12
C LEU A 144 8.90 11.54 -31.33
N GLU A 145 9.40 11.77 -32.52
CA GLU A 145 8.68 11.51 -33.78
C GLU A 145 8.30 10.03 -33.91
N ASP A 146 9.18 9.14 -33.47
CA ASP A 146 8.92 7.70 -33.37
C ASP A 146 9.45 7.16 -32.03
N PRO A 147 8.58 7.02 -31.03
CA PRO A 147 8.98 6.54 -29.70
C PRO A 147 9.35 5.05 -29.66
N CYS A 148 8.95 4.26 -30.67
CA CYS A 148 9.17 2.82 -30.71
C CYS A 148 9.63 2.33 -32.11
N PRO A 149 10.78 2.79 -32.62
CA PRO A 149 11.19 2.59 -34.00
C PRO A 149 11.35 1.10 -34.37
N GLU A 150 11.89 0.29 -33.48
CA GLU A 150 12.07 -1.15 -33.70
C GLU A 150 10.72 -1.87 -33.78
N THR A 151 9.81 -1.54 -32.89
CA THR A 151 8.45 -2.11 -32.85
C THR A 151 7.65 -1.69 -34.07
N ASN A 152 7.72 -0.42 -34.47
CA ASN A 152 7.08 0.08 -35.68
C ASN A 152 7.62 -0.59 -36.94
N ALA A 153 8.94 -0.73 -37.05
CA ALA A 153 9.56 -1.43 -38.17
C ALA A 153 9.18 -2.93 -38.23
N PHE A 154 9.05 -3.57 -37.09
CA PHE A 154 8.59 -4.95 -36.98
C PHE A 154 7.13 -5.09 -37.43
N LEU A 155 6.23 -4.24 -36.88
CA LEU A 155 4.82 -4.24 -37.24
C LEU A 155 4.62 -3.95 -38.71
N LEU A 156 5.33 -2.97 -39.25
CA LEU A 156 5.22 -2.59 -40.68
C LEU A 156 5.64 -3.76 -41.59
N ARG A 157 6.72 -4.46 -41.25
CA ARG A 157 7.14 -5.66 -42.01
C ARG A 157 6.10 -6.80 -41.89
N SER A 158 5.57 -7.01 -40.70
CA SER A 158 4.59 -8.06 -40.43
C SER A 158 3.24 -7.78 -41.14
N MET A 159 2.93 -6.54 -41.42
CA MET A 159 1.70 -6.08 -42.07
C MET A 159 1.92 -5.76 -43.56
N ASP A 160 2.98 -6.28 -44.16
CA ASP A 160 3.31 -6.09 -45.59
C ASP A 160 3.32 -4.61 -46.01
N GLY A 161 3.89 -3.73 -45.16
CA GLY A 161 3.98 -2.30 -45.40
C GLY A 161 2.68 -1.52 -45.21
N ASN A 162 1.62 -2.15 -44.69
CA ASN A 162 0.32 -1.51 -44.53
C ASN A 162 0.25 -0.65 -43.23
N GLN A 163 0.53 0.65 -43.34
CA GLN A 163 0.53 1.58 -42.22
C GLN A 163 -0.83 1.64 -41.51
N ARG A 164 -1.98 1.51 -42.22
CA ARG A 164 -3.30 1.54 -41.60
C ARG A 164 -3.53 0.38 -40.62
N LEU A 165 -2.96 -0.81 -40.93
CA LEU A 165 -3.01 -1.94 -40.01
C LEU A 165 -2.12 -1.73 -38.79
N VAL A 166 -0.96 -1.13 -38.96
CA VAL A 166 -0.09 -0.76 -37.84
C VAL A 166 -0.80 0.24 -36.91
N ASP A 167 -1.39 1.28 -37.46
CA ASP A 167 -2.16 2.28 -36.68
C ASP A 167 -3.36 1.64 -35.96
N PHE A 168 -4.00 0.66 -36.60
CA PHE A 168 -5.09 -0.09 -35.97
C PHE A 168 -4.57 -0.93 -34.80
N ILE A 169 -3.44 -1.57 -34.93
CA ILE A 169 -2.83 -2.37 -33.85
C ILE A 169 -2.49 -1.48 -32.65
N TRP A 170 -1.89 -0.31 -32.87
CA TRP A 170 -1.60 0.63 -31.80
C TRP A 170 -2.85 1.09 -31.06
N ARG A 171 -3.94 1.39 -31.77
CA ARG A 171 -5.23 1.70 -31.14
C ARG A 171 -5.79 0.54 -30.35
N LEU A 172 -5.68 -0.69 -30.88
CA LEU A 172 -6.16 -1.90 -30.20
C LEU A 172 -5.37 -2.14 -28.90
N LEU A 173 -4.04 -1.96 -28.91
CA LEU A 173 -3.22 -2.06 -27.72
C LEU A 173 -3.58 -0.97 -26.70
N GLY A 174 -3.82 0.26 -27.13
CA GLY A 174 -4.29 1.34 -26.26
C GLY A 174 -5.64 1.04 -25.62
N TYR A 175 -6.55 0.38 -26.33
CA TYR A 175 -7.84 -0.08 -25.77
C TYR A 175 -7.67 -1.11 -24.66
N GLY A 176 -6.61 -1.92 -24.72
CA GLY A 176 -6.31 -2.90 -23.69
C GLY A 176 -5.80 -2.30 -22.36
N LEU A 177 -5.55 -0.99 -22.29
CA LEU A 177 -5.14 -0.27 -21.10
C LEU A 177 -6.32 0.33 -20.30
N ILE A 178 -7.52 0.31 -20.87
CA ILE A 178 -8.78 0.83 -20.31
C ILE A 178 -9.65 -0.36 -19.85
#